data_51e4a9ffb7c3972f4e87bf3224aebf9b
#
_entry.id   51e4a9ffb7c3972f4e87bf3224aebf9b
#
_cell.length_a   1.000
_cell.length_b   1.000
_cell.length_c   1.000
_cell.angle_alpha   90.00
_cell.angle_beta   90.00
_cell.angle_gamma   90.00
#
_symmetry.space_group_name_H-M   'P 1'
#
loop_
_entity.id
_entity.type
_entity.pdbx_description
1 polymer ?
#
loop_
_entity_poly.entity_id
_entity_poly.type
_entity_poly.pdbx_seq_one_letter_code
_entity_poly.pdbx_strand_id
1 'polypeptide(L)'
;SFCMLMRKHLTGGRLLDVRMEPGDRIVYFTFQCTNEMGDLVQNILCAELMGRYSNLVLVQNGKIIDALKRVDFEDSDVRQLLPGLPYTIPPKPARPDFLQVSAASIVAAACERDLPVADALNKTVAGVGPVVCREAAWRAFDGEHLLANELDDAQKRKLMVAIDELKELHHNGGCPCSVTAP
;
A
#
# COMPACT_ATOMS: atom_id res chain seq x y z
N SER A 1 -17.04 -22.85 5.61
CA SER A 1 -15.85 -22.30 4.96
C SER A 1 -16.13 -20.86 4.54
N PHE A 2 -15.11 -20.03 4.43
CA PHE A 2 -15.23 -18.62 4.02
C PHE A 2 -15.92 -18.45 2.67
N CYS A 3 -15.68 -19.36 1.72
CA CYS A 3 -16.36 -19.35 0.40
C CYS A 3 -17.88 -19.47 0.52
N MET A 4 -18.38 -20.30 1.40
CA MET A 4 -19.84 -20.45 1.63
C MET A 4 -20.43 -19.20 2.28
N LEU A 5 -19.66 -18.55 3.15
CA LEU A 5 -20.07 -17.29 3.76
C LEU A 5 -20.12 -16.17 2.72
N MET A 6 -19.13 -16.09 1.83
CA MET A 6 -19.16 -15.17 0.70
C MET A 6 -20.40 -15.37 -0.19
N ARG A 7 -20.73 -16.63 -0.51
CA ARG A 7 -21.96 -16.95 -1.25
C ARG A 7 -23.21 -16.47 -0.52
N LYS A 8 -23.29 -16.75 0.77
CA LYS A 8 -24.45 -16.33 1.59
C LYS A 8 -24.67 -14.82 1.58
N HIS A 9 -23.60 -14.03 1.66
CA HIS A 9 -23.68 -12.58 1.87
C HIS A 9 -23.55 -11.74 0.60
N LEU A 10 -22.99 -12.30 -0.49
CA LEU A 10 -22.73 -11.53 -1.70
C LEU A 10 -23.47 -12.03 -2.94
N THR A 11 -24.03 -13.26 -2.95
CA THR A 11 -24.76 -13.75 -4.11
C THR A 11 -25.99 -12.88 -4.39
N GLY A 12 -26.15 -12.47 -5.65
CA GLY A 12 -27.20 -11.54 -6.05
C GLY A 12 -26.96 -10.10 -5.67
N GLY A 13 -25.85 -9.81 -4.99
CA GLY A 13 -25.45 -8.45 -4.64
C GLY A 13 -25.02 -7.62 -5.86
N ARG A 14 -25.33 -6.33 -5.84
CA ARG A 14 -24.89 -5.35 -6.82
C ARG A 14 -23.62 -4.65 -6.34
N LEU A 15 -22.56 -4.69 -7.14
CA LEU A 15 -21.35 -3.91 -6.88
C LEU A 15 -21.67 -2.42 -7.02
N LEU A 16 -21.44 -1.64 -5.97
CA LEU A 16 -21.68 -0.20 -5.92
C LEU A 16 -20.41 0.60 -6.15
N ASP A 17 -19.29 0.14 -5.56
CA ASP A 17 -18.04 0.89 -5.54
C ASP A 17 -16.84 -0.04 -5.43
N VAL A 18 -15.73 0.40 -6.03
CA VAL A 18 -14.40 -0.21 -5.87
C VAL A 18 -13.42 0.91 -5.59
N ARG A 19 -12.83 0.91 -4.40
CA ARG A 19 -11.84 1.91 -4.02
C ARG A 19 -10.60 1.26 -3.38
N MET A 20 -9.49 1.95 -3.47
CA MET A 20 -8.24 1.54 -2.85
C MET A 20 -7.93 2.43 -1.65
N GLU A 21 -7.37 1.85 -0.59
CA GLU A 21 -6.84 2.62 0.53
C GLU A 21 -5.65 3.46 0.07
N PRO A 22 -5.65 4.79 0.28
CA PRO A 22 -4.54 5.65 -0.14
C PRO A 22 -3.19 5.21 0.47
N GLY A 23 -2.19 5.05 -0.40
CA GLY A 23 -0.84 4.64 0.00
C GLY A 23 -0.72 3.21 0.55
N ASP A 24 -1.73 2.34 0.30
CA ASP A 24 -1.72 0.96 0.76
C ASP A 24 -2.24 0.01 -0.32
N ARG A 25 -2.04 -1.29 -0.12
CA ARG A 25 -2.48 -2.37 -1.03
C ARG A 25 -3.75 -3.04 -0.53
N ILE A 26 -4.75 -2.22 -0.16
CA ILE A 26 -6.06 -2.66 0.29
C ILE A 26 -7.10 -2.16 -0.69
N VAL A 27 -7.90 -3.07 -1.24
CA VAL A 27 -9.00 -2.76 -2.14
C VAL A 27 -10.32 -3.10 -1.45
N TYR A 28 -11.25 -2.16 -1.48
CA TYR A 28 -12.59 -2.32 -0.92
C TYR A 28 -13.59 -2.49 -2.06
N PHE A 29 -14.33 -3.59 -2.04
CA PHE A 29 -15.46 -3.84 -2.93
C PHE A 29 -16.75 -3.68 -2.14
N THR A 30 -17.53 -2.65 -2.42
CA THR A 30 -18.79 -2.38 -1.73
C THR A 30 -19.95 -2.95 -2.52
N PHE A 31 -20.70 -3.84 -1.90
CA PHE A 31 -21.88 -4.48 -2.50
C PHE A 31 -23.16 -4.07 -1.77
N GLN A 32 -24.21 -3.81 -2.51
CA GLN A 32 -25.59 -3.76 -2.00
C GLN A 32 -26.19 -5.14 -2.13
N CYS A 33 -26.60 -5.70 -1.00
CA CYS A 33 -27.17 -7.04 -0.93
C CYS A 33 -28.55 -7.00 -0.22
N THR A 34 -29.32 -8.07 -0.33
CA THR A 34 -30.54 -8.26 0.45
C THR A 34 -30.26 -9.32 1.52
N ASN A 35 -30.56 -8.98 2.76
CA ASN A 35 -30.42 -9.93 3.87
C ASN A 35 -31.57 -10.95 3.91
N GLU A 36 -31.53 -11.90 4.83
CA GLU A 36 -32.55 -12.95 5.00
C GLU A 36 -33.95 -12.38 5.37
N MET A 37 -34.02 -11.16 5.89
CA MET A 37 -35.26 -10.48 6.23
C MET A 37 -35.82 -9.63 5.08
N GLY A 38 -35.09 -9.54 3.95
CA GLY A 38 -35.47 -8.75 2.81
C GLY A 38 -34.97 -7.28 2.82
N ASP A 39 -34.19 -6.88 3.83
CA ASP A 39 -33.66 -5.53 3.93
C ASP A 39 -32.42 -5.35 3.06
N LEU A 40 -32.27 -4.16 2.51
CA LEU A 40 -31.06 -3.78 1.81
C LEU A 40 -29.94 -3.48 2.79
N VAL A 41 -28.81 -4.18 2.61
CA VAL A 41 -27.61 -4.04 3.43
C VAL A 41 -26.40 -3.79 2.56
N GLN A 42 -25.40 -3.11 3.10
CA GLN A 42 -24.10 -2.96 2.44
C GLN A 42 -23.08 -3.93 3.06
N ASN A 43 -22.49 -4.74 2.20
CA ASN A 43 -21.39 -5.63 2.54
C ASN A 43 -20.13 -5.13 1.83
N ILE A 44 -19.02 -5.06 2.57
CA ILE A 44 -17.72 -4.62 2.02
C ILE A 44 -16.78 -5.81 2.07
N LEU A 45 -16.25 -6.20 0.93
CA LEU A 45 -15.15 -7.15 0.85
C LEU A 45 -13.84 -6.36 0.81
N CYS A 46 -13.06 -6.46 1.88
CA CYS A 46 -11.73 -5.87 1.98
C CYS A 46 -10.70 -6.90 1.48
N ALA A 47 -10.00 -6.59 0.40
CA ALA A 47 -8.90 -7.41 -0.13
C ALA A 47 -7.56 -6.77 0.25
N GLU A 48 -6.85 -7.38 1.18
CA GLU A 48 -5.52 -6.96 1.65
C GLU A 48 -4.46 -7.72 0.84
N LEU A 49 -3.72 -7.02 -0.03
CA LEU A 49 -2.79 -7.62 -0.99
C LEU A 49 -1.34 -7.48 -0.50
N MET A 50 -0.97 -8.21 0.55
CA MET A 50 0.30 -8.06 1.29
C MET A 50 1.17 -9.33 1.25
N GLY A 51 1.29 -9.96 0.08
CA GLY A 51 2.08 -11.18 -0.11
C GLY A 51 1.60 -12.31 0.82
N ARG A 52 2.49 -12.85 1.66
CA ARG A 52 2.12 -13.94 2.59
C ARG A 52 1.04 -13.54 3.60
N TYR A 53 0.89 -12.26 3.89
CA TYR A 53 -0.13 -11.70 4.79
C TYR A 53 -1.41 -11.28 4.06
N SER A 54 -1.53 -11.57 2.76
CA SER A 54 -2.76 -11.28 2.02
C SER A 54 -3.95 -11.95 2.66
N ASN A 55 -5.06 -11.22 2.72
CA ASN A 55 -6.29 -11.67 3.35
C ASN A 55 -7.53 -11.13 2.62
N LEU A 56 -8.65 -11.77 2.82
CA LEU A 56 -9.98 -11.28 2.43
C LEU A 56 -10.81 -11.18 3.69
N VAL A 57 -11.39 -10.02 3.95
CA VAL A 57 -12.23 -9.77 5.12
C VAL A 57 -13.59 -9.28 4.65
N LEU A 58 -14.65 -9.95 5.08
CA LEU A 58 -16.02 -9.52 4.82
C LEU A 58 -16.51 -8.68 6.00
N VAL A 59 -16.96 -7.46 5.71
CA VAL A 59 -17.35 -6.46 6.70
C VAL A 59 -18.77 -5.99 6.42
N GLN A 60 -19.57 -5.83 7.47
CA GLN A 60 -20.89 -5.21 7.43
C GLN A 60 -21.02 -4.24 8.62
N ASN A 61 -21.50 -3.04 8.37
CA ASN A 61 -21.66 -1.98 9.39
C ASN A 61 -20.39 -1.76 10.24
N GLY A 62 -19.21 -1.79 9.57
CA GLY A 62 -17.91 -1.61 10.23
C GLY A 62 -17.40 -2.79 11.03
N LYS A 63 -18.19 -3.88 11.15
CA LYS A 63 -17.81 -5.10 11.88
C LYS A 63 -17.46 -6.24 10.92
N ILE A 64 -16.48 -7.01 11.31
CA ILE A 64 -16.04 -8.21 10.59
C ILE A 64 -17.14 -9.27 10.68
N ILE A 65 -17.62 -9.75 9.53
CA ILE A 65 -18.47 -10.95 9.47
C ILE A 65 -17.57 -12.20 9.56
N ASP A 66 -16.52 -12.23 8.74
CA ASP A 66 -15.45 -13.24 8.83
C ASP A 66 -14.24 -12.82 7.98
N ALA A 67 -13.13 -13.54 8.13
CA ALA A 67 -11.91 -13.40 7.36
C ALA A 67 -11.46 -14.73 6.79
N LEU A 68 -10.83 -14.72 5.61
CA LEU A 68 -10.25 -15.91 4.99
C LEU A 68 -9.17 -16.53 5.88
N LYS A 69 -8.32 -15.67 6.46
CA LYS A 69 -7.35 -16.01 7.51
C LYS A 69 -7.74 -15.22 8.75
N ARG A 70 -8.24 -15.92 9.76
CA ARG A 70 -8.50 -15.31 11.06
C ARG A 70 -7.18 -15.03 11.75
N VAL A 71 -7.11 -13.91 12.43
CA VAL A 71 -5.96 -13.49 13.25
C VAL A 71 -6.52 -13.25 14.65
N ASP A 72 -6.13 -14.07 15.58
CA ASP A 72 -6.53 -13.96 16.98
C ASP A 72 -5.49 -13.24 17.84
N PHE A 73 -5.71 -13.20 19.15
CA PHE A 73 -4.81 -12.53 20.09
C PHE A 73 -3.48 -13.27 20.29
N GLU A 74 -3.42 -14.56 19.96
CA GLU A 74 -2.18 -15.36 20.00
C GLU A 74 -1.33 -15.07 18.76
N ASP A 75 -1.97 -14.81 17.61
CA ASP A 75 -1.30 -14.51 16.34
C ASP A 75 -0.77 -13.07 16.29
N SER A 76 -1.47 -12.11 16.90
CA SER A 76 -1.09 -10.69 16.87
C SER A 76 -1.71 -9.89 18.02
N ASP A 77 -0.86 -9.20 18.77
CA ASP A 77 -1.30 -8.21 19.77
C ASP A 77 -1.77 -6.89 19.15
N VAL A 78 -1.38 -6.64 17.88
CA VAL A 78 -1.57 -5.35 17.23
C VAL A 78 -2.92 -5.26 16.53
N ARG A 79 -3.39 -6.35 15.91
CA ARG A 79 -4.61 -6.37 15.11
C ARG A 79 -5.20 -7.75 15.03
N GLN A 80 -6.45 -7.90 15.43
CA GLN A 80 -7.22 -9.11 15.33
C GLN A 80 -8.21 -9.05 14.17
N LEU A 81 -8.45 -10.19 13.53
CA LEU A 81 -9.43 -10.36 12.45
C LEU A 81 -10.38 -11.50 12.80
N LEU A 82 -11.29 -11.22 13.73
CA LEU A 82 -12.27 -12.16 14.23
C LEU A 82 -13.70 -11.67 14.00
N PRO A 83 -14.67 -12.56 13.79
CA PRO A 83 -16.07 -12.19 13.65
C PRO A 83 -16.58 -11.33 14.82
N GLY A 84 -17.31 -10.27 14.48
CA GLY A 84 -17.90 -9.32 15.45
C GLY A 84 -16.98 -8.18 15.87
N LEU A 85 -15.68 -8.27 15.68
CA LEU A 85 -14.75 -7.16 15.95
C LEU A 85 -14.86 -6.06 14.88
N PRO A 86 -14.57 -4.81 15.24
CA PRO A 86 -14.47 -3.73 14.25
C PRO A 86 -13.34 -4.01 13.26
N TYR A 87 -13.58 -3.74 11.99
CA TYR A 87 -12.51 -3.79 10.99
C TYR A 87 -11.61 -2.58 11.13
N THR A 88 -10.33 -2.82 11.31
CA THR A 88 -9.28 -1.79 11.29
C THR A 88 -8.26 -2.11 10.19
N ILE A 89 -7.70 -1.08 9.57
CA ILE A 89 -6.62 -1.27 8.59
C ILE A 89 -5.34 -1.76 9.29
N PRO A 90 -4.45 -2.49 8.60
CA PRO A 90 -3.13 -2.80 9.12
C PRO A 90 -2.38 -1.54 9.55
N PRO A 91 -1.56 -1.59 10.60
CA PRO A 91 -0.79 -0.44 11.02
C PRO A 91 0.16 -0.01 9.89
N LYS A 92 0.07 1.27 9.52
CA LYS A 92 0.99 1.86 8.54
C LYS A 92 2.33 2.20 9.22
N PRO A 93 3.46 2.04 8.51
CA PRO A 93 4.73 2.55 9.01
C PRO A 93 4.61 4.05 9.30
N ALA A 94 5.21 4.52 10.38
CA ALA A 94 5.28 5.95 10.72
C ALA A 94 6.25 6.70 9.78
N ARG A 95 6.06 6.57 8.48
CA ARG A 95 6.84 7.21 7.42
C ARG A 95 5.92 7.96 6.49
N PRO A 96 6.33 9.14 6.00
CA PRO A 96 5.51 9.92 5.07
C PRO A 96 5.30 9.17 3.75
N ASP A 97 4.13 9.36 3.15
CA ASP A 97 3.82 8.81 1.83
C ASP A 97 4.66 9.50 0.75
N PHE A 98 5.33 8.69 -0.07
CA PHE A 98 6.20 9.17 -1.16
C PHE A 98 5.49 10.15 -2.10
N LEU A 99 4.22 9.91 -2.40
CA LEU A 99 3.44 10.75 -3.33
C LEU A 99 2.96 12.05 -2.70
N GLN A 100 2.83 12.12 -1.36
CA GLN A 100 2.26 13.26 -0.65
C GLN A 100 3.31 14.27 -0.17
N VAL A 101 4.56 13.85 -0.04
CA VAL A 101 5.65 14.69 0.49
C VAL A 101 6.53 15.22 -0.64
N SER A 102 7.02 16.47 -0.55
CA SER A 102 7.90 17.05 -1.58
C SER A 102 9.20 16.26 -1.73
N ALA A 103 9.76 16.23 -2.94
CA ALA A 103 11.06 15.60 -3.20
C ALA A 103 12.17 16.21 -2.31
N ALA A 104 12.11 17.52 -2.08
CA ALA A 104 13.07 18.20 -1.20
C ALA A 104 13.04 17.66 0.23
N SER A 105 11.83 17.46 0.80
CA SER A 105 11.68 16.90 2.15
C SER A 105 12.13 15.44 2.21
N ILE A 106 11.86 14.66 1.15
CA ILE A 106 12.31 13.26 1.06
C ILE A 106 13.85 13.20 1.04
N VAL A 107 14.49 13.99 0.20
CA VAL A 107 15.95 14.01 0.06
C VAL A 107 16.60 14.50 1.35
N ALA A 108 16.09 15.56 1.96
CA ALA A 108 16.61 16.05 3.24
C ALA A 108 16.60 14.97 4.32
N ALA A 109 15.48 14.28 4.50
CA ALA A 109 15.35 13.21 5.50
C ALA A 109 16.16 11.95 5.15
N ALA A 110 16.35 11.63 3.87
CA ALA A 110 17.20 10.53 3.44
C ALA A 110 18.68 10.81 3.70
N CYS A 111 19.13 12.06 3.50
CA CYS A 111 20.51 12.49 3.73
C CYS A 111 20.95 12.50 5.21
N GLU A 112 20.02 12.36 6.15
CA GLU A 112 20.34 12.14 7.57
C GLU A 112 20.83 10.73 7.87
N ARG A 113 20.79 9.81 6.90
CA ARG A 113 21.08 8.39 7.06
C ARG A 113 22.41 8.02 6.44
N ASP A 114 23.23 7.32 7.21
CA ASP A 114 24.47 6.68 6.71
C ASP A 114 24.10 5.34 6.03
N LEU A 115 23.56 5.45 4.83
CA LEU A 115 23.07 4.32 4.02
C LEU A 115 23.22 4.64 2.52
N PRO A 116 23.34 3.63 1.64
CA PRO A 116 23.18 3.82 0.20
C PRO A 116 21.87 4.55 -0.10
N VAL A 117 21.88 5.45 -1.08
CA VAL A 117 20.74 6.32 -1.41
C VAL A 117 19.43 5.56 -1.55
N ALA A 118 19.42 4.44 -2.28
CA ALA A 118 18.20 3.64 -2.47
C ALA A 118 17.63 3.10 -1.16
N ASP A 119 18.50 2.65 -0.24
CA ASP A 119 18.09 2.12 1.06
C ASP A 119 17.64 3.25 2.00
N ALA A 120 18.32 4.40 1.95
CA ALA A 120 17.94 5.59 2.68
C ALA A 120 16.53 6.05 2.29
N LEU A 121 16.24 6.15 0.98
CA LEU A 121 14.90 6.46 0.47
C LEU A 121 13.87 5.45 0.95
N ASN A 122 14.14 4.15 0.80
CA ASN A 122 13.21 3.09 1.20
C ASN A 122 12.89 3.10 2.70
N LYS A 123 13.82 3.55 3.54
CA LYS A 123 13.60 3.72 4.99
C LYS A 123 12.96 5.06 5.36
N THR A 124 13.00 6.05 4.47
CA THR A 124 12.46 7.38 4.71
C THR A 124 10.98 7.49 4.35
N VAL A 125 10.55 6.87 3.25
CA VAL A 125 9.18 7.00 2.75
C VAL A 125 8.39 5.69 2.81
N ALA A 126 7.06 5.81 2.77
CA ALA A 126 6.10 4.73 2.59
C ALA A 126 5.40 4.87 1.22
N GLY A 127 4.58 3.88 0.86
CA GLY A 127 3.79 3.89 -0.38
C GLY A 127 4.53 3.40 -1.62
N VAL A 128 5.86 3.30 -1.58
CA VAL A 128 6.70 2.76 -2.66
C VAL A 128 7.61 1.64 -2.17
N GLY A 129 7.95 0.73 -3.08
CA GLY A 129 8.83 -0.39 -2.76
C GLY A 129 10.30 -0.11 -3.09
N PRO A 130 11.21 -1.05 -2.70
CA PRO A 130 12.65 -0.91 -2.95
C PRO A 130 13.01 -0.72 -4.43
N VAL A 131 12.19 -1.22 -5.35
CA VAL A 131 12.43 -1.09 -6.81
C VAL A 131 12.35 0.38 -7.21
N VAL A 132 11.33 1.12 -6.75
CA VAL A 132 11.16 2.54 -7.07
C VAL A 132 12.29 3.37 -6.45
N CYS A 133 12.73 3.03 -5.24
CA CYS A 133 13.85 3.72 -4.59
C CYS A 133 15.19 3.48 -5.33
N ARG A 134 15.41 2.26 -5.83
CA ARG A 134 16.59 1.96 -6.68
C ARG A 134 16.52 2.69 -8.01
N GLU A 135 15.35 2.76 -8.63
CA GLU A 135 15.14 3.50 -9.88
C GLU A 135 15.43 5.00 -9.70
N ALA A 136 14.97 5.61 -8.59
CA ALA A 136 15.28 7.01 -8.27
C ALA A 136 16.79 7.24 -8.14
N ALA A 137 17.49 6.38 -7.42
CA ALA A 137 18.93 6.46 -7.25
C ALA A 137 19.67 6.24 -8.59
N TRP A 138 19.21 5.27 -9.40
CA TRP A 138 19.83 4.99 -10.69
C TRP A 138 19.67 6.16 -11.67
N ARG A 139 18.49 6.76 -11.77
CA ARG A 139 18.24 7.95 -12.61
C ARG A 139 19.09 9.15 -12.19
N ALA A 140 19.30 9.32 -10.89
CA ALA A 140 20.07 10.44 -10.38
C ALA A 140 21.57 10.28 -10.61
N PHE A 141 22.10 9.05 -10.60
CA PHE A 141 23.53 8.77 -10.48
C PHE A 141 24.07 7.72 -11.45
N ASP A 142 23.30 7.31 -12.47
CA ASP A 142 23.70 6.34 -13.50
C ASP A 142 24.29 5.02 -12.93
N GLY A 143 23.76 4.57 -11.78
CA GLY A 143 24.20 3.35 -11.14
C GLY A 143 25.36 3.50 -10.15
N GLU A 144 25.86 4.68 -9.90
CA GLU A 144 26.85 4.91 -8.85
C GLU A 144 26.27 4.65 -7.46
N HIS A 145 27.02 3.91 -6.64
CA HIS A 145 26.66 3.58 -5.26
C HIS A 145 27.15 4.69 -4.32
N LEU A 146 26.30 5.69 -4.10
CA LEU A 146 26.58 6.81 -3.20
C LEU A 146 25.91 6.63 -1.85
N LEU A 147 26.54 7.12 -0.78
CA LEU A 147 25.91 7.26 0.53
C LEU A 147 25.05 8.51 0.60
N ALA A 148 23.87 8.40 1.20
CA ALA A 148 22.91 9.51 1.21
C ALA A 148 23.42 10.72 2.03
N ASN A 149 24.13 10.49 3.12
CA ASN A 149 24.71 11.53 3.98
C ASN A 149 25.94 12.23 3.37
N GLU A 150 26.51 11.68 2.30
CA GLU A 150 27.68 12.25 1.61
C GLU A 150 27.34 13.04 0.36
N LEU A 151 26.04 13.11 0.00
CA LEU A 151 25.59 13.83 -1.20
C LEU A 151 25.84 15.34 -1.08
N ASP A 152 26.49 15.89 -2.09
CA ASP A 152 26.59 17.35 -2.27
C ASP A 152 25.27 17.97 -2.75
N ASP A 153 25.22 19.31 -2.82
CA ASP A 153 24.00 20.02 -3.19
C ASP A 153 23.61 19.82 -4.67
N ALA A 154 24.55 19.53 -5.56
CA ALA A 154 24.26 19.23 -6.95
C ALA A 154 23.65 17.80 -7.07
N GLN A 155 24.20 16.85 -6.36
CA GLN A 155 23.69 15.48 -6.28
C GLN A 155 22.31 15.42 -5.63
N LYS A 156 22.07 16.19 -4.56
CA LYS A 156 20.74 16.32 -3.95
C LYS A 156 19.71 16.85 -4.94
N ARG A 157 20.07 17.86 -5.76
CA ARG A 157 19.17 18.37 -6.81
C ARG A 157 18.86 17.33 -7.87
N LYS A 158 19.85 16.55 -8.33
CA LYS A 158 19.62 15.44 -9.28
C LYS A 158 18.63 14.40 -8.71
N LEU A 159 18.80 14.04 -7.44
CA LEU A 159 17.92 13.10 -6.78
C LEU A 159 16.48 13.64 -6.62
N MET A 160 16.33 14.94 -6.32
CA MET A 160 15.00 15.58 -6.29
C MET A 160 14.30 15.51 -7.65
N VAL A 161 15.02 15.82 -8.74
CA VAL A 161 14.47 15.72 -10.10
C VAL A 161 14.03 14.31 -10.42
N ALA A 162 14.86 13.30 -10.13
CA ALA A 162 14.51 11.89 -10.36
C ALA A 162 13.26 11.44 -9.57
N ILE A 163 13.10 11.92 -8.33
CA ILE A 163 11.91 11.66 -7.51
C ILE A 163 10.67 12.31 -8.14
N ASP A 164 10.75 13.58 -8.56
CA ASP A 164 9.62 14.30 -9.15
C ASP A 164 9.20 13.66 -10.49
N GLU A 165 10.13 13.24 -11.34
CA GLU A 165 9.84 12.49 -12.56
C GLU A 165 9.08 11.19 -12.29
N LEU A 166 9.47 10.44 -11.26
CA LEU A 166 8.77 9.20 -10.88
C LEU A 166 7.35 9.48 -10.36
N LYS A 167 7.14 10.59 -9.65
CA LYS A 167 5.81 11.02 -9.23
C LYS A 167 4.93 11.41 -10.41
N GLU A 168 5.49 12.15 -11.37
CA GLU A 168 4.78 12.49 -12.61
C GLU A 168 4.40 11.25 -13.42
N LEU A 169 5.31 10.29 -13.57
CA LEU A 169 5.01 9.01 -14.23
C LEU A 169 3.85 8.28 -13.54
N HIS A 170 3.83 8.26 -12.22
CA HIS A 170 2.71 7.67 -11.47
C HIS A 170 1.39 8.42 -11.73
N HIS A 171 1.43 9.75 -11.68
CA HIS A 171 0.24 10.61 -11.88
C HIS A 171 -0.34 10.46 -13.30
N ASN A 172 0.53 10.31 -14.30
CA ASN A 172 0.17 10.16 -15.70
C ASN A 172 -0.17 8.70 -16.12
N GLY A 173 -0.35 7.79 -15.15
CA GLY A 173 -0.71 6.39 -15.41
C GLY A 173 0.46 5.48 -15.76
N GLY A 174 1.68 5.96 -15.64
CA GLY A 174 2.90 5.22 -15.91
C GLY A 174 3.24 5.07 -17.39
N CYS A 175 4.39 4.50 -17.65
CA CYS A 175 4.84 4.12 -18.99
C CYS A 175 5.22 2.64 -18.96
N PRO A 176 4.62 1.79 -19.79
CA PRO A 176 5.03 0.39 -19.88
C PRO A 176 6.48 0.34 -20.40
N CYS A 177 7.34 -0.33 -19.66
CA CYS A 177 8.70 -0.61 -20.08
C CYS A 177 9.01 -2.10 -19.95
N SER A 178 9.88 -2.61 -20.81
CA SER A 178 10.41 -3.96 -20.71
C SER A 178 11.93 -3.89 -20.58
N VAL A 179 12.48 -4.72 -19.70
CA VAL A 179 13.92 -4.92 -19.61
C VAL A 179 14.22 -6.23 -20.28
N THR A 180 15.03 -6.20 -21.35
CA THR A 180 15.62 -7.41 -21.92
C THR A 180 16.93 -7.67 -21.20
N ALA A 181 17.07 -8.85 -20.62
CA ALA A 181 18.37 -9.28 -20.12
C ALA A 181 19.36 -9.41 -21.29
N PRO A 182 20.63 -9.05 -21.09
CA PRO A 182 21.66 -9.21 -22.12
C PRO A 182 21.93 -10.67 -22.45
#